data_a6e370e2ffbc26825bf6dbbf4f49fa04
#
_entry.id   a6e370e2ffbc26825bf6dbbf4f49fa04
#
_cell.length_a   1.000
_cell.length_b   1.000
_cell.length_c   1.000
_cell.angle_alpha   90.00
_cell.angle_beta   90.00
_cell.angle_gamma   90.00
#
_symmetry.space_group_name_H-M   'P 1'
#
loop_
_entity.id
_entity.type
_entity.pdbx_description
1 polymer ?
#
loop_
_entity_poly.entity_id
_entity_poly.type
_entity_poly.pdbx_seq_one_letter_code
_entity_poly.pdbx_strand_id
1 'polypeptide(L)'
;MELLNAEKESLGSFLSGHPMEAYEAEVRKFAPRRIRELQANNQAVVAGLILDIRTIKTQRGPMAVLTLDDGSGQMEATVYNDVFTEHRDLLQKDSIVLLDGRLQVDDFNGGLAMRTKTVRSLEQARKAKVSQLRLRVPSHRVDERFNTLLANTLRSAVGGQGPVVMEYIQPKGSVAVRLGGAWQVHPSDALLDELRIAVGNDAVDWVYEA
;
A
#
# COMPACT_ATOMS: atom_id res chain seq x y z
N MET A 1 9.92 -3.27 -9.30
CA MET A 1 9.22 -4.57 -9.11
C MET A 1 9.72 -5.63 -10.08
N GLU A 2 9.82 -5.38 -11.40
CA GLU A 2 10.32 -6.39 -12.36
C GLU A 2 11.73 -6.90 -12.04
N LEU A 3 12.67 -6.02 -11.66
CA LEU A 3 14.04 -6.42 -11.31
C LEU A 3 14.08 -7.33 -10.06
N LEU A 4 13.30 -6.99 -9.02
CA LEU A 4 13.20 -7.77 -7.79
C LEU A 4 12.58 -9.16 -8.02
N ASN A 5 11.60 -9.25 -8.92
CA ASN A 5 10.99 -10.52 -9.29
C ASN A 5 11.97 -11.41 -10.08
N ALA A 6 12.73 -10.81 -11.00
CA ALA A 6 13.77 -11.53 -11.76
C ALA A 6 14.91 -12.03 -10.84
N GLU A 7 15.33 -11.27 -9.85
CA GLU A 7 16.31 -11.70 -8.83
C GLU A 7 15.81 -12.89 -8.01
N LYS A 8 14.55 -12.83 -7.56
CA LYS A 8 13.93 -13.92 -6.79
C LYS A 8 13.80 -15.20 -7.60
N GLU A 9 13.42 -15.11 -8.89
CA GLU A 9 13.33 -16.27 -9.79
C GLU A 9 14.68 -16.94 -10.01
N SER A 10 15.76 -16.15 -10.09
CA SER A 10 17.10 -16.69 -10.37
C SER A 10 17.86 -17.15 -9.13
N LEU A 11 17.65 -16.53 -7.98
CA LEU A 11 18.46 -16.71 -6.78
C LEU A 11 17.66 -17.16 -5.53
N GLY A 12 16.34 -17.22 -5.63
CA GLY A 12 15.45 -17.62 -4.53
C GLY A 12 15.30 -16.59 -3.41
N SER A 13 15.95 -15.41 -3.53
CA SER A 13 15.88 -14.32 -2.55
C SER A 13 15.98 -12.95 -3.23
N PHE A 14 15.48 -11.92 -2.56
CA PHE A 14 15.64 -10.53 -3.00
C PHE A 14 17.01 -10.00 -2.56
N LEU A 15 17.93 -9.75 -3.49
CA LEU A 15 19.26 -9.22 -3.20
C LEU A 15 19.29 -7.68 -3.17
N SER A 16 18.48 -7.03 -4.00
CA SER A 16 18.45 -5.56 -4.12
C SER A 16 17.53 -4.86 -3.12
N GLY A 17 16.95 -5.58 -2.13
CA GLY A 17 16.08 -5.05 -1.10
C GLY A 17 14.73 -5.78 -1.01
N HIS A 18 14.03 -5.61 0.12
CA HIS A 18 12.72 -6.22 0.30
C HIS A 18 11.63 -5.44 -0.45
N PRO A 19 10.69 -6.10 -1.18
CA PRO A 19 9.64 -5.39 -1.94
C PRO A 19 8.81 -4.39 -1.10
N MET A 20 8.68 -4.64 0.20
CA MET A 20 7.99 -3.76 1.13
C MET A 20 8.73 -2.43 1.38
N GLU A 21 10.05 -2.34 1.12
CA GLU A 21 10.82 -1.11 1.37
C GLU A 21 10.33 0.07 0.55
N ALA A 22 9.93 -0.18 -0.71
CA ALA A 22 9.38 0.86 -1.58
C ALA A 22 8.07 1.46 -1.04
N TYR A 23 7.35 0.73 -0.22
CA TYR A 23 6.05 1.11 0.34
C TYR A 23 6.10 1.38 1.85
N GLU A 24 7.27 1.25 2.49
CA GLU A 24 7.38 1.27 3.95
C GLU A 24 6.76 2.53 4.58
N ALA A 25 7.11 3.70 4.07
CA ALA A 25 6.61 4.98 4.58
C ALA A 25 5.08 5.12 4.49
N GLU A 26 4.49 4.50 3.48
CA GLU A 26 3.05 4.48 3.28
C GLU A 26 2.37 3.42 4.15
N VAL A 27 2.89 2.19 4.11
CA VAL A 27 2.37 1.06 4.88
C VAL A 27 2.31 1.37 6.38
N ARG A 28 3.29 2.12 6.92
CA ARG A 28 3.30 2.57 8.32
C ARG A 28 2.11 3.43 8.71
N LYS A 29 1.45 4.07 7.76
CA LYS A 29 0.23 4.86 8.01
C LYS A 29 -1.01 3.98 8.20
N PHE A 30 -0.97 2.74 7.72
CA PHE A 30 -2.05 1.75 7.83
C PHE A 30 -1.76 0.68 8.88
N ALA A 31 -0.51 0.21 8.92
CA ALA A 31 0.01 -0.80 9.82
C ALA A 31 1.25 -0.24 10.54
N PRO A 32 1.08 0.47 11.67
CA PRO A 32 2.16 1.24 12.30
C PRO A 32 3.23 0.35 12.95
N ARG A 33 2.91 -0.93 13.26
CA ARG A 33 3.84 -1.87 13.88
C ARG A 33 4.34 -2.89 12.87
N ARG A 34 5.63 -3.22 12.96
CA ARG A 34 6.24 -4.33 12.22
C ARG A 34 5.92 -5.67 12.86
N ILE A 35 6.03 -6.75 12.09
CA ILE A 35 5.77 -8.12 12.57
C ILE A 35 6.56 -8.41 13.83
N ARG A 36 7.86 -8.05 13.88
CA ARG A 36 8.71 -8.24 15.05
C ARG A 36 8.29 -7.48 16.32
N GLU A 37 7.46 -6.45 16.19
CA GLU A 37 6.99 -5.60 17.28
C GLU A 37 5.61 -6.03 17.82
N LEU A 38 4.99 -7.02 17.17
CA LEU A 38 3.67 -7.50 17.52
C LEU A 38 3.70 -8.43 18.73
N GLN A 39 2.58 -8.45 19.43
CA GLN A 39 2.40 -9.30 20.61
C GLN A 39 1.09 -10.06 20.51
N ALA A 40 1.09 -11.31 20.98
CA ALA A 40 -0.12 -12.14 21.01
C ALA A 40 -1.23 -11.52 21.87
N ASN A 41 -2.46 -11.98 21.61
CA ASN A 41 -3.71 -11.57 22.27
C ASN A 41 -4.19 -10.14 21.96
N ASN A 42 -3.52 -9.42 21.06
CA ASN A 42 -3.92 -8.10 20.58
C ASN A 42 -4.64 -8.19 19.22
N GLN A 43 -5.45 -7.19 18.93
CA GLN A 43 -5.92 -6.93 17.57
C GLN A 43 -4.91 -6.00 16.88
N ALA A 44 -4.59 -6.29 15.62
CA ALA A 44 -3.66 -5.48 14.86
C ALA A 44 -3.98 -5.50 13.36
N VAL A 45 -3.57 -4.42 12.69
CA VAL A 45 -3.42 -4.41 11.23
C VAL A 45 -1.96 -4.73 10.92
N VAL A 46 -1.76 -5.73 10.08
CA VAL A 46 -0.44 -6.17 9.63
C VAL A 46 -0.38 -6.04 8.12
N ALA A 47 0.67 -5.43 7.61
CA ALA A 47 0.98 -5.42 6.20
C ALA A 47 2.16 -6.34 5.92
N GLY A 48 2.09 -7.09 4.85
CA GLY A 48 3.17 -8.01 4.46
C GLY A 48 3.05 -8.50 3.04
N LEU A 49 4.17 -8.97 2.52
CA LEU A 49 4.27 -9.72 1.29
C LEU A 49 3.84 -11.16 1.56
N ILE A 50 3.00 -11.74 0.73
CA ILE A 50 2.65 -13.15 0.80
C ILE A 50 3.78 -13.97 0.18
N LEU A 51 4.57 -14.66 1.00
CA LEU A 51 5.64 -15.55 0.54
C LEU A 51 5.10 -16.90 0.09
N ASP A 52 4.12 -17.41 0.81
CA ASP A 52 3.49 -18.72 0.53
C ASP A 52 2.01 -18.72 0.91
N ILE A 53 1.24 -19.54 0.24
CA ILE A 53 -0.19 -19.74 0.48
C ILE A 53 -0.56 -21.22 0.40
N ARG A 54 -1.10 -21.74 1.48
CA ARG A 54 -1.60 -23.12 1.56
C ARG A 54 -3.11 -23.12 1.73
N THR A 55 -3.84 -23.74 0.82
CA THR A 55 -5.31 -23.88 0.94
C THR A 55 -5.66 -25.21 1.58
N ILE A 56 -6.49 -25.17 2.61
CA ILE A 56 -6.94 -26.33 3.37
C ILE A 56 -8.46 -26.42 3.26
N LYS A 57 -8.95 -27.61 2.88
CA LYS A 57 -10.40 -27.90 2.89
C LYS A 57 -10.82 -28.31 4.30
N THR A 58 -11.78 -27.60 4.88
CA THR A 58 -12.35 -27.92 6.19
C THR A 58 -13.85 -28.24 6.06
N GLN A 59 -14.46 -28.78 7.11
CA GLN A 59 -15.91 -29.03 7.15
C GLN A 59 -16.74 -27.73 7.00
N ARG A 60 -16.14 -26.56 7.35
CA ARG A 60 -16.77 -25.23 7.25
C ARG A 60 -16.44 -24.50 5.95
N GLY A 61 -15.81 -25.18 5.00
CA GLY A 61 -15.36 -24.62 3.73
C GLY A 61 -13.84 -24.46 3.64
N PRO A 62 -13.32 -23.94 2.50
CA PRO A 62 -11.90 -23.75 2.30
C PRO A 62 -11.37 -22.61 3.20
N MET A 63 -10.14 -22.74 3.66
CA MET A 63 -9.39 -21.68 4.34
C MET A 63 -7.99 -21.60 3.75
N ALA A 64 -7.33 -20.47 3.87
CA ALA A 64 -5.94 -20.30 3.50
C ALA A 64 -5.07 -20.02 4.73
N VAL A 65 -3.87 -20.58 4.72
CA VAL A 65 -2.79 -20.21 5.63
C VAL A 65 -1.73 -19.53 4.80
N LEU A 66 -1.45 -18.27 5.15
CA LEU A 66 -0.50 -17.40 4.47
C LEU A 66 0.77 -17.31 5.30
N THR A 67 1.93 -17.32 4.64
CA THR A 67 3.17 -16.87 5.25
C THR A 67 3.42 -15.42 4.81
N LEU A 68 3.40 -14.49 5.75
CA LEU A 68 3.63 -13.07 5.52
C LEU A 68 5.03 -12.68 5.94
N ASP A 69 5.64 -11.76 5.18
CA ASP A 69 6.92 -11.14 5.47
C ASP A 69 6.83 -9.63 5.27
N ASP A 70 7.29 -8.84 6.24
CA ASP A 70 7.34 -7.37 6.15
C ASP A 70 8.77 -6.83 6.12
N GLY A 71 9.78 -7.70 5.91
CA GLY A 71 11.20 -7.39 5.96
C GLY A 71 11.76 -7.28 7.39
N SER A 72 10.93 -7.31 8.42
CA SER A 72 11.38 -7.36 9.83
C SER A 72 11.26 -8.75 10.45
N GLY A 73 10.41 -9.59 9.87
CA GLY A 73 10.12 -10.94 10.33
C GLY A 73 8.98 -11.55 9.53
N GLN A 74 8.72 -12.82 9.85
CA GLN A 74 7.67 -13.59 9.23
C GLN A 74 6.62 -14.03 10.25
N MET A 75 5.37 -14.19 9.80
CA MET A 75 4.28 -14.74 10.60
C MET A 75 3.29 -15.51 9.74
N GLU A 76 2.60 -16.47 10.34
CA GLU A 76 1.46 -17.12 9.70
C GLU A 76 0.16 -16.34 9.93
N ALA A 77 -0.68 -16.27 8.90
CA ALA A 77 -2.00 -15.70 8.99
C ALA A 77 -3.04 -16.68 8.40
N THR A 78 -4.05 -16.99 9.21
CA THR A 78 -5.14 -17.87 8.79
C THR A 78 -6.32 -17.02 8.30
N VAL A 79 -6.77 -17.27 7.08
CA VAL A 79 -7.92 -16.64 6.44
C VAL A 79 -9.01 -17.68 6.27
N TYR A 80 -10.12 -17.51 6.98
CA TYR A 80 -11.22 -18.48 6.98
C TYR A 80 -12.16 -18.30 5.78
N ASN A 81 -12.99 -19.33 5.53
CA ASN A 81 -13.83 -19.51 4.37
C ASN A 81 -14.46 -18.23 3.80
N ASP A 82 -15.20 -17.48 4.63
CA ASP A 82 -15.95 -16.32 4.15
C ASP A 82 -15.01 -15.23 3.60
N VAL A 83 -14.00 -14.88 4.39
CA VAL A 83 -12.98 -13.90 4.03
C VAL A 83 -12.11 -14.39 2.86
N PHE A 84 -11.76 -15.69 2.85
CA PHE A 84 -10.99 -16.30 1.77
C PHE A 84 -11.75 -16.27 0.43
N THR A 85 -13.04 -16.59 0.45
CA THR A 85 -13.85 -16.61 -0.76
C THR A 85 -14.05 -15.21 -1.33
N GLU A 86 -14.28 -14.21 -0.45
CA GLU A 86 -14.50 -12.81 -0.83
C GLU A 86 -13.24 -12.16 -1.41
N HIS A 87 -12.06 -12.51 -0.87
CA HIS A 87 -10.80 -11.83 -1.20
C HIS A 87 -9.77 -12.72 -1.91
N ARG A 88 -10.22 -13.81 -2.53
CA ARG A 88 -9.34 -14.78 -3.18
C ARG A 88 -8.38 -14.16 -4.19
N ASP A 89 -8.83 -13.15 -4.92
CA ASP A 89 -8.04 -12.48 -5.96
C ASP A 89 -6.88 -11.66 -5.38
N LEU A 90 -6.98 -11.23 -4.11
CA LEU A 90 -5.93 -10.53 -3.40
C LEU A 90 -4.91 -11.48 -2.76
N LEU A 91 -5.32 -12.72 -2.51
CA LEU A 91 -4.53 -13.72 -1.81
C LEU A 91 -3.69 -14.52 -2.80
N GLN A 92 -2.70 -13.89 -3.37
CA GLN A 92 -1.76 -14.50 -4.32
C GLN A 92 -0.33 -14.35 -3.80
N LYS A 93 0.51 -15.32 -4.16
CA LYS A 93 1.94 -15.25 -3.86
C LYS A 93 2.54 -13.97 -4.46
N ASP A 94 3.47 -13.38 -3.76
CA ASP A 94 4.16 -12.13 -4.10
C ASP A 94 3.27 -10.86 -4.12
N SER A 95 2.05 -10.95 -3.58
CA SER A 95 1.15 -9.81 -3.38
C SER A 95 1.39 -9.17 -2.01
N ILE A 96 1.35 -7.83 -1.96
CA ILE A 96 1.35 -7.06 -0.71
C ILE A 96 -0.10 -6.89 -0.24
N VAL A 97 -0.39 -7.34 0.97
CA VAL A 97 -1.72 -7.27 1.58
C VAL A 97 -1.67 -6.62 2.96
N LEU A 98 -2.80 -6.02 3.34
CA LEU A 98 -3.06 -5.58 4.71
C LEU A 98 -4.13 -6.50 5.31
N LEU A 99 -3.77 -7.15 6.41
CA LEU A 99 -4.64 -8.04 7.16
C LEU A 99 -5.00 -7.38 8.50
N ASP A 100 -6.29 -7.28 8.80
CA ASP A 100 -6.77 -6.94 10.14
C ASP A 100 -7.24 -8.22 10.82
N GLY A 101 -6.81 -8.44 12.04
CA GLY A 101 -7.15 -9.65 12.77
C GLY A 101 -6.63 -9.68 14.21
N ARG A 102 -6.88 -10.80 14.85
CA ARG A 102 -6.41 -11.07 16.20
C ARG A 102 -5.11 -11.87 16.17
N LEU A 103 -4.13 -11.41 16.89
CA LEU A 103 -2.86 -12.10 17.09
C LEU A 103 -3.00 -13.15 18.19
N GLN A 104 -2.40 -14.30 17.98
CA GLN A 104 -2.37 -15.42 18.92
C GLN A 104 -1.02 -16.11 18.87
N VAL A 105 -0.73 -16.92 19.87
CA VAL A 105 0.41 -17.84 19.81
C VAL A 105 -0.01 -19.03 18.94
N ASP A 106 0.84 -19.44 18.03
CA ASP A 106 0.67 -20.64 17.24
C ASP A 106 0.90 -21.88 18.13
N ASP A 107 -0.09 -22.76 18.17
CA ASP A 107 -0.07 -23.94 19.04
C ASP A 107 0.97 -24.99 18.60
N PHE A 108 1.46 -24.94 17.34
CA PHE A 108 2.40 -25.91 16.81
C PHE A 108 3.86 -25.49 16.94
N ASN A 109 4.18 -24.22 16.64
CA ASN A 109 5.54 -23.75 16.60
C ASN A 109 5.86 -22.71 17.72
N GLY A 110 4.86 -22.30 18.49
CA GLY A 110 4.99 -21.28 19.52
C GLY A 110 5.22 -19.86 19.00
N GLY A 111 5.22 -19.68 17.69
CA GLY A 111 5.41 -18.39 17.03
C GLY A 111 4.16 -17.52 17.10
N LEU A 112 4.25 -16.34 16.53
CA LEU A 112 3.12 -15.43 16.39
C LEU A 112 2.31 -15.79 15.15
N ALA A 113 1.00 -15.94 15.30
CA ALA A 113 0.05 -16.17 14.22
C ALA A 113 -1.12 -15.18 14.27
N MET A 114 -1.74 -14.94 13.13
CA MET A 114 -2.93 -14.09 13.03
C MET A 114 -4.15 -14.88 12.60
N ARG A 115 -5.26 -14.64 13.30
CA ARG A 115 -6.59 -14.99 12.82
C ARG A 115 -7.18 -13.79 12.09
N THR A 116 -7.21 -13.85 10.78
CA THR A 116 -7.60 -12.73 9.91
C THR A 116 -9.11 -12.53 9.93
N LYS A 117 -9.51 -11.28 10.07
CA LYS A 117 -10.90 -10.81 10.01
C LYS A 117 -11.22 -10.13 8.67
N THR A 118 -10.28 -9.33 8.15
CA THR A 118 -10.42 -8.66 6.85
C THR A 118 -9.10 -8.65 6.10
N VAL A 119 -9.20 -8.64 4.76
CA VAL A 119 -8.08 -8.54 3.83
C VAL A 119 -8.30 -7.30 2.97
N ARG A 120 -7.26 -6.53 2.73
CA ARG A 120 -7.29 -5.38 1.80
C ARG A 120 -6.00 -5.33 0.99
N SER A 121 -6.09 -4.87 -0.25
CA SER A 121 -4.90 -4.45 -0.99
C SER A 121 -4.42 -3.08 -0.50
N LEU A 122 -3.17 -2.71 -0.84
CA LEU A 122 -2.65 -1.37 -0.57
C LEU A 122 -3.51 -0.29 -1.25
N GLU A 123 -3.96 -0.55 -2.48
CA GLU A 123 -4.85 0.36 -3.21
C GLU A 123 -6.20 0.57 -2.51
N GLN A 124 -6.81 -0.50 -1.98
CA GLN A 124 -8.04 -0.39 -1.20
C GLN A 124 -7.84 0.39 0.09
N ALA A 125 -6.70 0.21 0.77
CA ALA A 125 -6.35 0.96 1.96
C ALA A 125 -6.15 2.46 1.65
N ARG A 126 -5.50 2.78 0.53
CA ARG A 126 -5.39 4.14 0.02
C ARG A 126 -6.75 4.78 -0.21
N LYS A 127 -7.60 4.13 -1.02
CA LYS A 127 -8.95 4.64 -1.33
C LYS A 127 -9.77 4.95 -0.09
N ALA A 128 -9.58 4.17 0.98
CA ALA A 128 -10.31 4.35 2.24
C ALA A 128 -9.77 5.48 3.12
N LYS A 129 -8.49 5.87 2.99
CA LYS A 129 -7.83 6.80 3.91
C LYS A 129 -7.17 8.02 3.25
N VAL A 130 -7.11 8.08 1.93
CA VAL A 130 -6.55 9.25 1.24
C VAL A 130 -7.40 10.48 1.50
N SER A 131 -6.81 11.50 2.09
CA SER A 131 -7.43 12.81 2.26
C SER A 131 -7.17 13.73 1.07
N GLN A 132 -6.00 13.62 0.44
CA GLN A 132 -5.64 14.39 -0.75
C GLN A 132 -4.38 13.90 -1.45
N LEU A 133 -4.26 14.21 -2.73
CA LEU A 133 -2.99 14.21 -3.48
C LEU A 133 -2.34 15.59 -3.31
N ARG A 134 -1.11 15.62 -2.79
CA ARG A 134 -0.36 16.86 -2.63
C ARG A 134 0.76 16.94 -3.66
N LEU A 135 0.82 18.07 -4.38
CA LEU A 135 1.84 18.39 -5.35
C LEU A 135 2.60 19.63 -4.87
N ARG A 136 3.89 19.50 -4.57
CA ARG A 136 4.76 20.61 -4.14
C ARG A 136 5.57 21.09 -5.32
N VAL A 137 5.27 22.29 -5.83
CA VAL A 137 5.86 22.81 -7.06
C VAL A 137 6.49 24.16 -6.80
N PRO A 138 7.80 24.34 -7.07
CA PRO A 138 8.41 25.65 -7.07
C PRO A 138 7.70 26.58 -8.05
N SER A 139 7.33 27.79 -7.62
CA SER A 139 6.51 28.71 -8.42
C SER A 139 7.16 29.11 -9.75
N HIS A 140 8.49 29.12 -9.83
CA HIS A 140 9.23 29.42 -11.06
C HIS A 140 9.14 28.31 -12.12
N ARG A 141 8.70 27.10 -11.77
CA ARG A 141 8.48 25.98 -12.71
C ARG A 141 7.08 25.98 -13.31
N VAL A 142 6.19 26.81 -12.80
CA VAL A 142 4.78 26.85 -13.22
C VAL A 142 4.66 27.75 -14.45
N ASP A 143 4.68 27.15 -15.61
CA ASP A 143 4.42 27.80 -16.89
C ASP A 143 3.27 27.08 -17.64
N GLU A 144 2.96 27.53 -18.83
CA GLU A 144 1.89 26.96 -19.63
C GLU A 144 2.14 25.51 -20.03
N ARG A 145 3.40 25.13 -20.28
CA ARG A 145 3.80 23.75 -20.62
C ARG A 145 3.62 22.83 -19.42
N PHE A 146 4.06 23.27 -18.25
CA PHE A 146 3.86 22.55 -16.99
C PHE A 146 2.38 22.34 -16.71
N ASN A 147 1.57 23.39 -16.84
CA ASN A 147 0.12 23.29 -16.61
C ASN A 147 -0.54 22.32 -17.56
N THR A 148 -0.16 22.33 -18.84
CA THR A 148 -0.69 21.39 -19.85
C THR A 148 -0.28 19.94 -19.53
N LEU A 149 0.98 19.70 -19.19
CA LEU A 149 1.48 18.39 -18.81
C LEU A 149 0.73 17.86 -17.59
N LEU A 150 0.65 18.65 -16.52
CA LEU A 150 -0.04 18.28 -15.30
C LEU A 150 -1.52 18.00 -15.53
N ALA A 151 -2.21 18.85 -16.31
CA ALA A 151 -3.62 18.66 -16.64
C ALA A 151 -3.85 17.35 -17.42
N ASN A 152 -2.96 17.00 -18.36
CA ASN A 152 -3.06 15.77 -19.12
C ASN A 152 -2.82 14.54 -18.23
N THR A 153 -1.81 14.57 -17.36
CA THR A 153 -1.54 13.48 -16.41
C THR A 153 -2.71 13.28 -15.45
N LEU A 154 -3.26 14.35 -14.87
CA LEU A 154 -4.39 14.23 -13.94
C LEU A 154 -5.66 13.72 -14.63
N ARG A 155 -5.91 14.09 -15.91
CA ARG A 155 -7.11 13.65 -16.65
C ARG A 155 -7.22 12.14 -16.79
N SER A 156 -6.12 11.43 -16.85
CA SER A 156 -6.11 9.95 -16.93
C SER A 156 -6.69 9.28 -15.68
N ALA A 157 -6.69 9.98 -14.54
CA ALA A 157 -7.08 9.45 -13.24
C ALA A 157 -8.27 10.16 -12.59
N VAL A 158 -8.94 11.11 -13.27
CA VAL A 158 -10.12 11.79 -12.71
C VAL A 158 -11.31 10.85 -12.50
N GLY A 159 -12.25 11.28 -11.67
CA GLY A 159 -13.44 10.50 -11.29
C GLY A 159 -13.29 9.74 -9.97
N GLY A 160 -12.15 9.87 -9.31
CA GLY A 160 -11.93 9.35 -7.95
C GLY A 160 -12.45 10.29 -6.86
N GLN A 161 -12.08 9.98 -5.62
CA GLN A 161 -12.46 10.77 -4.43
C GLN A 161 -11.28 11.54 -3.82
N GLY A 162 -10.06 11.35 -4.33
CA GLY A 162 -8.87 12.04 -3.83
C GLY A 162 -8.76 13.46 -4.36
N PRO A 163 -9.02 14.52 -3.56
CA PRO A 163 -8.82 15.89 -3.99
C PRO A 163 -7.34 16.17 -4.26
N VAL A 164 -7.08 17.04 -5.23
CA VAL A 164 -5.72 17.46 -5.58
C VAL A 164 -5.44 18.83 -4.98
N VAL A 165 -4.32 18.94 -4.26
CA VAL A 165 -3.83 20.20 -3.68
C VAL A 165 -2.45 20.49 -4.26
N MET A 166 -2.32 21.65 -4.88
CA MET A 166 -1.03 22.17 -5.36
C MET A 166 -0.47 23.15 -4.32
N GLU A 167 0.71 22.88 -3.83
CA GLU A 167 1.47 23.77 -2.95
C GLU A 167 2.55 24.46 -3.77
N TYR A 168 2.34 25.75 -4.04
CA TYR A 168 3.30 26.59 -4.74
C TYR A 168 4.36 27.08 -3.75
N ILE A 169 5.60 26.65 -3.96
CA ILE A 169 6.73 27.01 -3.08
C ILE A 169 7.42 28.25 -3.62
N GLN A 170 7.56 29.26 -2.76
CA GLN A 170 8.28 30.51 -3.00
C GLN A 170 9.37 30.71 -1.94
N PRO A 171 10.40 31.55 -2.18
CA PRO A 171 11.45 31.81 -1.18
C PRO A 171 10.96 32.37 0.16
N LYS A 172 9.78 33.01 0.18
CA LYS A 172 9.21 33.65 1.37
C LYS A 172 8.02 32.90 1.97
N GLY A 173 7.65 31.71 1.43
CA GLY A 173 6.53 30.92 1.93
C GLY A 173 5.90 30.05 0.85
N SER A 174 4.83 29.34 1.21
CA SER A 174 4.05 28.53 0.26
C SER A 174 2.58 28.93 0.25
N VAL A 175 1.92 28.66 -0.88
CA VAL A 175 0.47 28.85 -1.03
C VAL A 175 -0.11 27.55 -1.53
N ALA A 176 -1.06 26.99 -0.79
CA ALA A 176 -1.80 25.80 -1.18
C ALA A 176 -3.08 26.17 -1.93
N VAL A 177 -3.27 25.57 -3.10
CA VAL A 177 -4.47 25.71 -3.94
C VAL A 177 -5.11 24.35 -4.13
N ARG A 178 -6.34 24.19 -3.68
CA ARG A 178 -7.13 22.99 -3.93
C ARG A 178 -7.80 23.11 -5.29
N LEU A 179 -7.58 22.12 -6.15
CA LEU A 179 -8.25 22.04 -7.43
C LEU A 179 -9.74 21.71 -7.24
N GLY A 180 -10.58 22.17 -8.19
CA GLY A 180 -12.02 21.93 -8.11
C GLY A 180 -12.39 20.45 -8.20
N GLY A 181 -13.66 20.12 -7.86
CA GLY A 181 -14.12 18.73 -7.78
C GLY A 181 -13.97 17.90 -9.07
N ALA A 182 -13.92 18.56 -10.24
CA ALA A 182 -13.65 17.89 -11.51
C ALA A 182 -12.23 17.30 -11.62
N TRP A 183 -11.33 17.64 -10.72
CA TRP A 183 -9.94 17.16 -10.64
C TRP A 183 -9.69 16.16 -9.52
N GLN A 184 -10.72 15.62 -8.91
CA GLN A 184 -10.57 14.53 -7.96
C GLN A 184 -10.11 13.26 -8.68
N VAL A 185 -9.10 12.59 -8.11
CA VAL A 185 -8.40 11.48 -8.76
C VAL A 185 -8.54 10.17 -8.00
N HIS A 186 -8.37 9.07 -8.73
CA HIS A 186 -8.21 7.74 -8.14
C HIS A 186 -6.78 7.57 -7.61
N PRO A 187 -6.60 7.21 -6.32
CA PRO A 187 -5.26 7.00 -5.75
C PRO A 187 -4.65 5.68 -6.26
N SER A 188 -3.77 5.77 -7.26
CA SER A 188 -3.05 4.64 -7.86
C SER A 188 -1.55 4.87 -7.91
N ASP A 189 -0.75 3.78 -7.98
CA ASP A 189 0.70 3.86 -8.19
C ASP A 189 1.02 4.44 -9.56
N ALA A 190 0.27 4.05 -10.59
CA ALA A 190 0.46 4.57 -11.94
C ALA A 190 0.40 6.10 -11.99
N LEU A 191 -0.61 6.70 -11.35
CA LEU A 191 -0.73 8.16 -11.27
C LEU A 191 0.44 8.79 -10.51
N LEU A 192 0.85 8.18 -9.38
CA LEU A 192 2.01 8.67 -8.62
C LEU A 192 3.28 8.66 -9.46
N ASP A 193 3.53 7.59 -10.18
CA ASP A 193 4.75 7.44 -10.99
C ASP A 193 4.76 8.41 -12.18
N GLU A 194 3.62 8.57 -12.87
CA GLU A 194 3.49 9.57 -13.93
C GLU A 194 3.71 11.00 -13.40
N LEU A 195 3.13 11.33 -12.24
CA LEU A 195 3.33 12.65 -11.62
C LEU A 195 4.76 12.84 -11.14
N ARG A 196 5.41 11.83 -10.57
CA ARG A 196 6.82 11.91 -10.17
C ARG A 196 7.74 12.18 -11.34
N ILE A 197 7.47 11.59 -12.51
CA ILE A 197 8.19 11.90 -13.74
C ILE A 197 7.98 13.36 -14.15
N ALA A 198 6.75 13.87 -14.03
CA ALA A 198 6.40 15.22 -14.46
C ALA A 198 6.93 16.31 -13.53
N VAL A 199 6.84 16.13 -12.20
CA VAL A 199 7.12 17.19 -11.20
C VAL A 199 8.32 16.90 -10.29
N GLY A 200 8.77 15.65 -10.21
CA GLY A 200 9.88 15.19 -9.38
C GLY A 200 9.43 14.26 -8.25
N ASN A 201 10.28 13.32 -7.86
CA ASN A 201 9.97 12.27 -6.88
C ASN A 201 9.49 12.81 -5.53
N ASP A 202 10.19 13.82 -5.00
CA ASP A 202 9.88 14.37 -3.67
C ASP A 202 8.76 15.43 -3.69
N ALA A 203 8.22 15.70 -4.88
CA ALA A 203 7.21 16.74 -5.09
C ALA A 203 5.77 16.21 -4.99
N VAL A 204 5.58 14.90 -4.94
CA VAL A 204 4.25 14.26 -5.02
C VAL A 204 4.09 13.24 -3.90
N ASP A 205 3.03 13.38 -3.14
CA ASP A 205 2.68 12.39 -2.12
C ASP A 205 1.15 12.30 -1.89
N TRP A 206 0.70 11.12 -1.43
CA TRP A 206 -0.63 10.92 -0.86
C TRP A 206 -0.60 11.38 0.60
N VAL A 207 -1.53 12.26 0.96
CA VAL A 207 -1.79 12.61 2.35
C VAL A 207 -2.97 11.77 2.84
N TYR A 208 -2.83 11.18 4.01
CA TYR A 208 -3.82 10.30 4.62
C TYR A 208 -4.46 10.97 5.83
N GLU A 209 -5.70 10.58 6.11
CA GLU A 209 -6.36 10.95 7.37
C GLU A 209 -5.61 10.31 8.54
N ALA A 210 -5.51 11.07 9.64
CA ALA A 210 -4.86 10.63 10.87
C ALA A 210 -5.67 9.57 11.61
#